data_362391e49a9e1b18803e19ffddcb04ce
#
_entry.id   362391e49a9e1b18803e19ffddcb04ce
#
_cell.length_a   1.000
_cell.length_b   1.000
_cell.length_c   1.000
_cell.angle_alpha   90.00
_cell.angle_beta   90.00
_cell.angle_gamma   90.00
#
_symmetry.space_group_name_H-M   'P 1'
#
loop_
_entity.id
_entity.type
_entity.pdbx_description
1 polymer ?
#
loop_
_entity_poly.entity_id
_entity_poly.type
_entity_poly.pdbx_seq_one_letter_code
_entity_poly.pdbx_strand_id
1 'polypeptide(L)'
;VHPDDAPQTWRLYDELVSGEREHYHLEKAFYRQDGTVLWTNLTVSLLRDADGEPQYQLALMEDTTERRLLNLRLRYEATHDALTGLPNRTFFFERLEKALSAGKDRRFGLCYLDLDGFKTVNDSLGHAAGDRLLVEVADRLQACATAPGEMVARLGGDEFVALTTGPDTQRTVDELAARIMNALLAPISVDGRELTVRGSIGIVEGPAGERSAAEVLRSADITMYRAKSAGGNRFELADPEADARAITRHGLTTALP
;
A
#
# COMPACT_ATOMS: atom_id res chain seq x y z
N VAL A 1 -16.45 29.03 -4.35
CA VAL A 1 -15.20 29.07 -3.57
C VAL A 1 -15.37 28.12 -2.40
N HIS A 2 -14.43 27.22 -2.19
CA HIS A 2 -14.44 26.40 -0.98
C HIS A 2 -14.27 27.31 0.26
N PRO A 3 -15.07 27.16 1.32
CA PRO A 3 -15.01 28.06 2.47
C PRO A 3 -13.61 28.17 3.10
N ASP A 4 -12.85 27.07 3.11
CA ASP A 4 -11.51 27.00 3.72
C ASP A 4 -10.44 27.80 2.94
N ASP A 5 -10.67 28.07 1.64
CA ASP A 5 -9.73 28.81 0.78
C ASP A 5 -9.95 30.34 0.81
N ALA A 6 -11.04 30.80 1.41
CA ALA A 6 -11.41 32.19 1.39
C ALA A 6 -10.39 33.13 2.09
N PRO A 7 -9.86 32.82 3.31
CA PRO A 7 -8.93 33.70 4.00
C PRO A 7 -7.63 33.95 3.24
N GLN A 8 -7.06 32.89 2.63
CA GLN A 8 -5.84 32.99 1.84
C GLN A 8 -6.06 33.80 0.57
N THR A 9 -7.20 33.59 -0.10
CA THR A 9 -7.54 34.33 -1.33
C THR A 9 -7.67 35.81 -1.08
N TRP A 10 -8.35 36.20 0.01
CA TRP A 10 -8.53 37.62 0.37
C TRP A 10 -7.21 38.28 0.70
N ARG A 11 -6.34 37.65 1.46
CA ARG A 11 -5.02 38.18 1.78
C ARG A 11 -4.18 38.44 0.51
N LEU A 12 -4.14 37.47 -0.43
CA LEU A 12 -3.40 37.62 -1.69
C LEU A 12 -4.00 38.71 -2.56
N TYR A 13 -5.33 38.89 -2.51
CA TYR A 13 -6.01 39.98 -3.22
C TYR A 13 -5.66 41.36 -2.63
N ASP A 14 -5.62 41.49 -1.31
CA ASP A 14 -5.26 42.76 -0.64
C ASP A 14 -3.80 43.13 -0.94
N GLU A 15 -2.86 42.15 -0.91
CA GLU A 15 -1.46 42.34 -1.31
C GLU A 15 -1.31 42.76 -2.78
N LEU A 16 -2.20 42.28 -3.67
CA LEU A 16 -2.24 42.68 -5.08
C LEU A 16 -2.77 44.12 -5.26
N VAL A 17 -3.81 44.48 -4.56
CA VAL A 17 -4.42 45.83 -4.64
C VAL A 17 -3.49 46.88 -4.01
N SER A 18 -2.84 46.58 -2.88
CA SER A 18 -1.85 47.47 -2.24
C SER A 18 -0.58 47.72 -3.07
N GLY A 19 -0.33 46.87 -4.10
CA GLY A 19 0.89 46.95 -4.89
C GLY A 19 2.09 46.23 -4.31
N GLU A 20 1.91 45.51 -3.19
CA GLU A 20 2.95 44.65 -2.63
C GLU A 20 3.27 43.47 -3.55
N ARG A 21 2.36 43.19 -4.48
CA ARG A 21 2.43 42.05 -5.42
C ARG A 21 1.91 42.47 -6.79
N GLU A 22 2.54 42.03 -7.86
CA GLU A 22 2.08 42.27 -9.23
C GLU A 22 1.08 41.22 -9.71
N HIS A 23 1.18 40.01 -9.20
CA HIS A 23 0.27 38.88 -9.49
C HIS A 23 0.30 37.86 -8.36
N TYR A 24 -0.71 37.04 -8.29
CA TYR A 24 -0.69 35.85 -7.45
C TYR A 24 -1.17 34.61 -8.21
N HIS A 25 -0.75 33.46 -7.69
CA HIS A 25 -1.01 32.15 -8.27
C HIS A 25 -1.50 31.22 -7.17
N LEU A 26 -2.60 30.51 -7.41
CA LEU A 26 -3.07 29.51 -6.48
C LEU A 26 -3.86 28.40 -7.17
N GLU A 27 -3.70 27.18 -6.64
CA GLU A 27 -4.58 26.07 -6.96
C GLU A 27 -5.84 26.16 -6.10
N LYS A 28 -7.01 26.07 -6.73
CA LYS A 28 -8.29 26.26 -6.08
C LYS A 28 -9.36 25.33 -6.62
N ALA A 29 -10.20 24.84 -5.71
CA ALA A 29 -11.39 24.08 -6.07
C ALA A 29 -12.61 25.00 -6.17
N PHE A 30 -13.37 24.84 -7.25
CA PHE A 30 -14.69 25.45 -7.43
C PHE A 30 -15.75 24.36 -7.56
N TYR A 31 -16.98 24.67 -7.18
CA TYR A 31 -18.13 23.82 -7.44
C TYR A 31 -18.83 24.27 -8.71
N ARG A 32 -19.08 23.35 -9.64
CA ARG A 32 -19.95 23.60 -10.79
C ARG A 32 -21.40 23.59 -10.35
N GLN A 33 -22.32 24.05 -11.23
CA GLN A 33 -23.76 24.07 -10.94
C GLN A 33 -24.35 22.67 -10.71
N ASP A 34 -23.74 21.64 -11.28
CA ASP A 34 -24.11 20.23 -11.10
C ASP A 34 -23.55 19.60 -9.82
N GLY A 35 -22.84 20.38 -8.98
CA GLY A 35 -22.21 19.94 -7.74
C GLY A 35 -20.83 19.28 -7.92
N THR A 36 -20.35 19.12 -9.15
CA THR A 36 -19.01 18.56 -9.40
C THR A 36 -17.91 19.54 -9.04
N VAL A 37 -16.74 19.03 -8.66
CA VAL A 37 -15.58 19.83 -8.29
C VAL A 37 -14.73 20.13 -9.52
N LEU A 38 -14.45 21.40 -9.74
CA LEU A 38 -13.52 21.92 -10.74
C LEU A 38 -12.22 22.34 -10.04
N TRP A 39 -11.14 21.65 -10.28
CA TRP A 39 -9.82 22.08 -9.83
C TRP A 39 -9.20 23.02 -10.85
N THR A 40 -8.75 24.16 -10.38
CA THR A 40 -8.20 25.20 -11.26
C THR A 40 -6.86 25.69 -10.76
N ASN A 41 -6.06 26.08 -11.72
CA ASN A 41 -4.87 26.88 -11.53
C ASN A 41 -5.25 28.33 -11.87
N LEU A 42 -5.32 29.19 -10.85
CA LEU A 42 -5.79 30.57 -10.98
C LEU A 42 -4.59 31.51 -10.88
N THR A 43 -4.37 32.31 -11.94
CA THR A 43 -3.43 33.44 -11.93
C THR A 43 -4.20 34.72 -12.00
N VAL A 44 -3.95 35.61 -11.06
CA VAL A 44 -4.62 36.93 -11.01
C VAL A 44 -3.56 38.03 -11.07
N SER A 45 -3.76 38.99 -11.94
CA SER A 45 -2.92 40.17 -12.12
C SER A 45 -3.80 41.43 -12.12
N LEU A 46 -3.24 42.56 -11.76
CA LEU A 46 -3.93 43.83 -11.77
C LEU A 46 -3.29 44.74 -12.85
N LEU A 47 -4.13 45.24 -13.73
CA LEU A 47 -3.73 46.29 -14.69
C LEU A 47 -4.03 47.64 -14.07
N ARG A 48 -3.03 48.52 -14.08
CA ARG A 48 -3.11 49.86 -13.51
C ARG A 48 -3.11 50.88 -14.64
N ASP A 49 -3.69 52.03 -14.41
CA ASP A 49 -3.64 53.16 -15.32
C ASP A 49 -2.31 53.91 -15.28
N ALA A 50 -2.18 55.03 -16.01
CA ALA A 50 -0.99 55.84 -16.07
C ALA A 50 -0.59 56.49 -14.73
N ASP A 51 -1.59 56.67 -13.84
CA ASP A 51 -1.41 57.23 -12.51
C ASP A 51 -1.09 56.16 -11.44
N GLY A 52 -1.06 54.89 -11.85
CA GLY A 52 -0.78 53.73 -10.98
C GLY A 52 -1.99 53.17 -10.25
N GLU A 53 -3.18 53.70 -10.53
CA GLU A 53 -4.42 53.25 -9.92
C GLU A 53 -4.94 51.94 -10.56
N PRO A 54 -5.49 51.01 -9.74
CA PRO A 54 -6.09 49.77 -10.25
C PRO A 54 -7.24 50.02 -11.24
N GLN A 55 -7.12 49.55 -12.48
CA GLN A 55 -8.12 49.74 -13.51
C GLN A 55 -8.88 48.45 -13.86
N TYR A 56 -8.14 47.37 -14.08
CA TYR A 56 -8.74 46.07 -14.43
C TYR A 56 -8.02 44.92 -13.71
N GLN A 57 -8.80 43.91 -13.34
CA GLN A 57 -8.30 42.64 -12.86
C GLN A 57 -8.33 41.62 -14.01
N LEU A 58 -7.19 41.03 -14.32
CA LEU A 58 -7.07 39.91 -15.24
C LEU A 58 -6.96 38.60 -14.43
N ALA A 59 -7.91 37.72 -14.61
CA ALA A 59 -7.89 36.39 -14.02
C ALA A 59 -7.78 35.32 -15.11
N LEU A 60 -6.69 34.59 -15.12
CA LEU A 60 -6.52 33.43 -15.98
C LEU A 60 -6.82 32.16 -15.14
N MET A 61 -7.76 31.38 -15.65
CA MET A 61 -8.20 30.14 -14.98
C MET A 61 -7.97 28.95 -15.92
N GLU A 62 -7.12 28.04 -15.51
CA GLU A 62 -6.85 26.77 -16.21
C GLU A 62 -7.57 25.63 -15.48
N ASP A 63 -8.39 24.84 -16.17
CA ASP A 63 -8.98 23.60 -15.62
C ASP A 63 -7.90 22.51 -15.51
N THR A 64 -7.56 22.13 -14.31
CA THR A 64 -6.55 21.10 -14.02
C THR A 64 -7.16 19.80 -13.50
N THR A 65 -8.50 19.67 -13.55
CA THR A 65 -9.25 18.55 -12.95
C THR A 65 -8.82 17.22 -13.55
N GLU A 66 -8.82 17.12 -14.88
CA GLU A 66 -8.43 15.87 -15.56
C GLU A 66 -6.97 15.49 -15.27
N ARG A 67 -6.05 16.45 -15.34
CA ARG A 67 -4.63 16.24 -15.02
C ARG A 67 -4.44 15.75 -13.60
N ARG A 68 -5.17 16.32 -12.63
CA ARG A 68 -5.12 15.93 -11.22
C ARG A 68 -5.67 14.53 -11.01
N LEU A 69 -6.83 14.21 -11.59
CA LEU A 69 -7.42 12.88 -11.50
C LEU A 69 -6.51 11.80 -12.12
N LEU A 70 -5.94 12.10 -13.29
CA LEU A 70 -4.98 11.20 -13.94
C LEU A 70 -3.73 10.97 -13.06
N ASN A 71 -3.17 12.02 -12.48
CA ASN A 71 -2.03 11.90 -11.57
C ASN A 71 -2.35 11.08 -10.30
N LEU A 72 -3.55 11.28 -9.73
CA LEU A 72 -4.00 10.47 -8.59
C LEU A 72 -4.15 9.00 -8.99
N ARG A 73 -4.73 8.74 -10.16
CA ARG A 73 -4.87 7.38 -10.69
C ARG A 73 -3.52 6.73 -10.95
N LEU A 74 -2.59 7.42 -11.60
CA LEU A 74 -1.24 6.91 -11.85
C LEU A 74 -0.49 6.61 -10.55
N ARG A 75 -0.62 7.47 -9.54
CA ARG A 75 -0.04 7.22 -8.21
C ARG A 75 -0.65 5.99 -7.54
N TYR A 76 -1.96 5.82 -7.64
CA TYR A 76 -2.63 4.65 -7.10
C TYR A 76 -2.17 3.37 -7.82
N GLU A 77 -2.17 3.35 -9.16
CA GLU A 77 -1.71 2.23 -9.96
C GLU A 77 -0.23 1.88 -9.72
N ALA A 78 0.62 2.91 -9.48
CA ALA A 78 2.03 2.68 -9.14
C ALA A 78 2.25 2.05 -7.76
N THR A 79 1.27 2.15 -6.84
CA THR A 79 1.41 1.73 -5.44
C THR A 79 0.46 0.60 -5.03
N HIS A 80 -0.49 0.21 -5.89
CA HIS A 80 -1.47 -0.84 -5.59
C HIS A 80 -1.49 -1.92 -6.66
N ASP A 81 -1.85 -3.12 -6.26
CA ASP A 81 -2.05 -4.26 -7.15
C ASP A 81 -3.38 -4.10 -7.91
N ALA A 82 -3.33 -4.17 -9.24
CA ALA A 82 -4.49 -3.89 -10.09
C ALA A 82 -5.64 -4.91 -9.95
N LEU A 83 -5.33 -6.14 -9.51
CA LEU A 83 -6.35 -7.18 -9.33
C LEU A 83 -7.05 -7.04 -7.97
N THR A 84 -6.28 -6.90 -6.90
CA THR A 84 -6.79 -7.00 -5.53
C THR A 84 -7.03 -5.65 -4.85
N GLY A 85 -6.47 -4.56 -5.41
CA GLY A 85 -6.52 -3.24 -4.78
C GLY A 85 -5.66 -3.10 -3.52
N LEU A 86 -4.98 -4.15 -3.08
CA LEU A 86 -4.03 -4.06 -1.99
C LEU A 86 -2.79 -3.26 -2.38
N PRO A 87 -2.05 -2.68 -1.43
CA PRO A 87 -0.69 -2.21 -1.66
C PRO A 87 0.13 -3.23 -2.44
N ASN A 88 0.86 -2.76 -3.45
CA ASN A 88 1.72 -3.63 -4.25
C ASN A 88 3.11 -3.79 -3.65
N ARG A 89 3.97 -4.54 -4.33
CA ARG A 89 5.36 -4.79 -3.95
C ARG A 89 6.14 -3.49 -3.71
N THR A 90 6.00 -2.49 -4.58
CA THR A 90 6.72 -1.22 -4.48
C THR A 90 6.36 -0.46 -3.21
N PHE A 91 5.07 -0.27 -2.96
CA PHE A 91 4.60 0.42 -1.75
C PHE A 91 4.98 -0.34 -0.47
N PHE A 92 4.89 -1.67 -0.51
CA PHE A 92 5.29 -2.49 0.63
C PHE A 92 6.78 -2.32 0.98
N PHE A 93 7.67 -2.35 -0.04
CA PHE A 93 9.11 -2.15 0.18
C PHE A 93 9.42 -0.79 0.80
N GLU A 94 8.81 0.28 0.28
CA GLU A 94 8.97 1.63 0.85
C GLU A 94 8.54 1.70 2.33
N ARG A 95 7.45 1.00 2.67
CA ARG A 95 6.94 0.96 4.05
C ARG A 95 7.83 0.12 4.96
N LEU A 96 8.34 -1.00 4.48
CA LEU A 96 9.27 -1.85 5.21
C LEU A 96 10.60 -1.12 5.46
N GLU A 97 11.19 -0.49 4.45
CA GLU A 97 12.41 0.32 4.60
C GLU A 97 12.22 1.46 5.62
N LYS A 98 11.08 2.15 5.55
CA LYS A 98 10.76 3.19 6.53
C LYS A 98 10.62 2.63 7.94
N ALA A 99 9.99 1.46 8.10
CA ALA A 99 9.87 0.80 9.40
C ALA A 99 11.24 0.40 9.95
N LEU A 100 12.11 -0.16 9.12
CA LEU A 100 13.45 -0.56 9.49
C LEU A 100 14.38 0.63 9.79
N SER A 101 14.15 1.78 9.15
CA SER A 101 14.93 3.01 9.39
C SER A 101 14.47 3.79 10.63
N ALA A 102 13.44 3.36 11.35
CA ALA A 102 12.83 4.09 12.46
C ALA A 102 13.66 4.09 13.77
N GLY A 103 14.85 3.48 13.77
CA GLY A 103 15.77 3.39 14.92
C GLY A 103 15.56 2.14 15.76
N LYS A 104 16.62 1.77 16.52
CA LYS A 104 16.71 0.50 17.26
C LYS A 104 15.65 0.32 18.36
N ASP A 105 15.07 1.40 18.84
CA ASP A 105 14.01 1.36 19.86
C ASP A 105 12.63 0.98 19.26
N ARG A 106 12.54 0.90 17.95
CA ARG A 106 11.35 0.44 17.23
C ARG A 106 11.50 -1.01 16.84
N ARG A 107 10.38 -1.72 16.85
CA ARG A 107 10.33 -3.13 16.42
C ARG A 107 9.41 -3.26 15.21
N PHE A 108 9.64 -4.29 14.41
CA PHE A 108 8.81 -4.69 13.30
C PHE A 108 8.49 -6.18 13.37
N GLY A 109 7.38 -6.57 12.78
CA GLY A 109 7.01 -7.94 12.51
C GLY A 109 6.50 -8.08 11.09
N LEU A 110 6.94 -9.09 10.39
CA LEU A 110 6.59 -9.40 9.01
C LEU A 110 6.04 -10.81 8.92
N CYS A 111 4.87 -10.97 8.32
CA CYS A 111 4.34 -12.24 7.85
C CYS A 111 4.50 -12.32 6.33
N TYR A 112 5.09 -13.39 5.81
CA TYR A 112 5.13 -13.73 4.38
C TYR A 112 4.22 -14.92 4.16
N LEU A 113 3.16 -14.76 3.39
CA LEU A 113 2.11 -15.75 3.15
C LEU A 113 2.12 -16.21 1.69
N ASP A 114 2.00 -17.50 1.49
CA ASP A 114 1.73 -18.16 0.21
C ASP A 114 0.47 -19.03 0.33
N LEU A 115 -0.38 -19.02 -0.68
CA LEU A 115 -1.61 -19.81 -0.69
C LEU A 115 -1.32 -21.25 -1.16
N ASP A 116 -1.49 -22.20 -0.26
CA ASP A 116 -1.23 -23.61 -0.54
C ASP A 116 -2.16 -24.16 -1.63
N GLY A 117 -1.57 -24.65 -2.70
CA GLY A 117 -2.32 -25.30 -3.79
C GLY A 117 -3.03 -24.35 -4.74
N PHE A 118 -2.77 -23.03 -4.72
CA PHE A 118 -3.39 -22.07 -5.63
C PHE A 118 -3.24 -22.43 -7.12
N LYS A 119 -2.08 -22.96 -7.51
CA LYS A 119 -1.87 -23.47 -8.88
C LYS A 119 -2.91 -24.53 -9.26
N THR A 120 -3.25 -25.45 -8.34
CA THR A 120 -4.26 -26.48 -8.59
C THR A 120 -5.64 -25.88 -8.83
N VAL A 121 -5.97 -24.78 -8.17
CA VAL A 121 -7.22 -24.04 -8.41
C VAL A 121 -7.22 -23.48 -9.82
N ASN A 122 -6.15 -22.82 -10.25
CA ASN A 122 -6.00 -22.31 -11.61
C ASN A 122 -6.09 -23.40 -12.66
N ASP A 123 -5.38 -24.51 -12.46
CA ASP A 123 -5.36 -25.64 -13.40
C ASP A 123 -6.72 -26.34 -13.51
N SER A 124 -7.51 -26.35 -12.43
CA SER A 124 -8.80 -27.03 -12.38
C SER A 124 -10.00 -26.16 -12.75
N LEU A 125 -9.97 -24.85 -12.42
CA LEU A 125 -11.13 -23.94 -12.55
C LEU A 125 -10.83 -22.77 -13.50
N GLY A 126 -9.60 -22.65 -13.98
CA GLY A 126 -9.14 -21.57 -14.84
C GLY A 126 -8.71 -20.32 -14.08
N HIS A 127 -7.91 -19.48 -14.74
CA HIS A 127 -7.33 -18.26 -14.15
C HIS A 127 -8.37 -17.26 -13.66
N ALA A 128 -9.52 -17.15 -14.35
CA ALA A 128 -10.59 -16.25 -13.91
C ALA A 128 -11.20 -16.63 -12.54
N ALA A 129 -11.23 -17.91 -12.20
CA ALA A 129 -11.65 -18.38 -10.87
C ALA A 129 -10.55 -18.11 -9.83
N GLY A 130 -9.28 -18.32 -10.19
CA GLY A 130 -8.13 -17.96 -9.37
C GLY A 130 -8.07 -16.48 -9.05
N ASP A 131 -8.34 -15.61 -10.03
CA ASP A 131 -8.37 -14.17 -9.84
C ASP A 131 -9.45 -13.74 -8.83
N ARG A 132 -10.67 -14.31 -8.94
CA ARG A 132 -11.74 -14.06 -7.94
C ARG A 132 -11.37 -14.57 -6.55
N LEU A 133 -10.72 -15.73 -6.47
CA LEU A 133 -10.21 -16.26 -5.22
C LEU A 133 -9.19 -15.31 -4.58
N LEU A 134 -8.26 -14.77 -5.37
CA LEU A 134 -7.26 -13.81 -4.89
C LEU A 134 -7.89 -12.50 -4.38
N VAL A 135 -8.94 -12.00 -5.04
CA VAL A 135 -9.68 -10.81 -4.58
C VAL A 135 -10.33 -11.07 -3.23
N GLU A 136 -11.05 -12.19 -3.08
CA GLU A 136 -11.71 -12.54 -1.83
C GLU A 136 -10.70 -12.77 -0.69
N VAL A 137 -9.57 -13.42 -0.98
CA VAL A 137 -8.47 -13.58 -0.02
C VAL A 137 -7.94 -12.21 0.39
N ALA A 138 -7.69 -11.32 -0.56
CA ALA A 138 -7.19 -9.97 -0.29
C ALA A 138 -8.12 -9.18 0.64
N ASP A 139 -9.42 -9.22 0.40
CA ASP A 139 -10.43 -8.55 1.24
C ASP A 139 -10.40 -9.09 2.68
N ARG A 140 -10.30 -10.42 2.85
CA ARG A 140 -10.19 -11.04 4.17
C ARG A 140 -8.90 -10.67 4.89
N LEU A 141 -7.78 -10.67 4.18
CA LEU A 141 -6.49 -10.29 4.73
C LEU A 141 -6.46 -8.81 5.13
N GLN A 142 -7.05 -7.93 4.32
CA GLN A 142 -7.17 -6.52 4.65
C GLN A 142 -8.01 -6.30 5.92
N ALA A 143 -9.10 -7.06 6.08
CA ALA A 143 -9.91 -7.03 7.29
C ALA A 143 -9.18 -7.54 8.55
N CYS A 144 -8.10 -8.30 8.39
CA CYS A 144 -7.24 -8.72 9.52
C CYS A 144 -6.32 -7.61 10.03
N ALA A 145 -5.94 -6.64 9.20
CA ALA A 145 -5.04 -5.54 9.57
C ALA A 145 -5.82 -4.40 10.24
N THR A 146 -6.15 -4.56 11.52
CA THR A 146 -7.04 -3.66 12.26
C THR A 146 -6.33 -2.68 13.19
N ALA A 147 -5.07 -2.95 13.55
CA ALA A 147 -4.33 -2.11 14.47
C ALA A 147 -3.51 -1.02 13.76
N PRO A 148 -3.29 0.13 14.40
CA PRO A 148 -2.37 1.14 13.89
C PRO A 148 -0.97 0.55 13.64
N GLY A 149 -0.44 0.76 12.43
CA GLY A 149 0.87 0.22 12.04
C GLY A 149 0.83 -1.17 11.41
N GLU A 150 -0.36 -1.78 11.32
CA GLU A 150 -0.56 -2.99 10.50
C GLU A 150 -0.90 -2.62 9.06
N MET A 151 -0.40 -3.39 8.12
CA MET A 151 -0.75 -3.32 6.71
C MET A 151 -0.63 -4.68 6.05
N VAL A 152 -1.40 -4.89 4.99
CA VAL A 152 -1.31 -6.06 4.11
C VAL A 152 -0.97 -5.58 2.70
N ALA A 153 -0.20 -6.37 1.97
CA ALA A 153 0.15 -6.11 0.58
C ALA A 153 0.20 -7.42 -0.22
N ARG A 154 0.09 -7.33 -1.54
CA ARG A 154 0.31 -8.45 -2.46
C ARG A 154 1.61 -8.23 -3.23
N LEU A 155 2.50 -9.22 -3.21
CA LEU A 155 3.78 -9.14 -3.93
C LEU A 155 3.67 -9.61 -5.39
N GLY A 156 2.69 -10.46 -5.68
CA GLY A 156 2.41 -11.04 -7.00
C GLY A 156 1.95 -12.48 -6.88
N GLY A 157 1.32 -13.04 -7.93
CA GLY A 157 0.83 -14.41 -7.88
C GLY A 157 -0.10 -14.66 -6.68
N ASP A 158 0.23 -15.65 -5.89
CA ASP A 158 -0.41 -16.08 -4.64
C ASP A 158 0.34 -15.65 -3.36
N GLU A 159 1.30 -14.72 -3.50
CA GLU A 159 2.12 -14.24 -2.40
C GLU A 159 1.58 -12.95 -1.80
N PHE A 160 1.34 -12.96 -0.50
CA PHE A 160 0.92 -11.81 0.30
C PHE A 160 1.90 -11.57 1.44
N VAL A 161 1.93 -10.34 1.92
CA VAL A 161 2.73 -9.98 3.09
C VAL A 161 1.90 -9.13 4.04
N ALA A 162 2.17 -9.27 5.33
CA ALA A 162 1.61 -8.38 6.33
C ALA A 162 2.74 -7.84 7.22
N LEU A 163 2.72 -6.53 7.43
CA LEU A 163 3.69 -5.80 8.25
C LEU A 163 2.99 -5.26 9.49
N THR A 164 3.63 -5.37 10.64
CA THR A 164 3.23 -4.67 11.86
C THR A 164 4.41 -3.92 12.44
N THR A 165 4.14 -2.75 13.03
CA THR A 165 5.15 -1.89 13.65
C THR A 165 4.63 -1.36 14.97
N GLY A 166 5.44 -1.43 16.03
CA GLY A 166 5.01 -0.94 17.35
C GLY A 166 5.90 -1.44 18.49
N PRO A 167 5.60 -1.07 19.73
CA PRO A 167 6.39 -1.50 20.88
C PRO A 167 6.23 -2.99 21.21
N ASP A 168 5.05 -3.58 21.04
CA ASP A 168 4.72 -4.97 21.37
C ASP A 168 4.65 -5.87 20.13
N THR A 169 5.58 -5.71 19.21
CA THR A 169 5.50 -6.27 17.85
C THR A 169 5.48 -7.80 17.83
N GLN A 170 6.18 -8.48 18.75
CA GLN A 170 6.19 -9.93 18.78
C GLN A 170 4.79 -10.49 19.01
N ARG A 171 4.13 -10.03 20.06
CA ARG A 171 2.75 -10.45 20.33
C ARG A 171 1.81 -10.07 19.21
N THR A 172 1.95 -8.87 18.64
CA THR A 172 1.08 -8.37 17.57
C THR A 172 1.29 -9.10 16.25
N VAL A 173 2.50 -9.54 15.91
CA VAL A 173 2.74 -10.31 14.66
C VAL A 173 2.19 -11.72 14.76
N ASP A 174 2.32 -12.38 15.90
CA ASP A 174 1.74 -13.70 16.13
C ASP A 174 0.19 -13.64 16.10
N GLU A 175 -0.39 -12.63 16.75
CA GLU A 175 -1.84 -12.39 16.71
C GLU A 175 -2.32 -12.08 15.29
N LEU A 176 -1.56 -11.31 14.51
CA LEU A 176 -1.88 -11.01 13.10
C LEU A 176 -1.82 -12.28 12.25
N ALA A 177 -0.76 -13.10 12.40
CA ALA A 177 -0.64 -14.36 11.71
C ALA A 177 -1.81 -15.31 12.05
N ALA A 178 -2.18 -15.40 13.32
CA ALA A 178 -3.34 -16.20 13.75
C ALA A 178 -4.67 -15.68 13.17
N ARG A 179 -4.88 -14.35 13.11
CA ARG A 179 -6.07 -13.76 12.45
C ARG A 179 -6.11 -14.11 10.97
N ILE A 180 -4.97 -14.00 10.27
CA ILE A 180 -4.84 -14.37 8.86
C ILE A 180 -5.18 -15.84 8.64
N MET A 181 -4.57 -16.74 9.40
CA MET A 181 -4.83 -18.17 9.29
C MET A 181 -6.31 -18.51 9.52
N ASN A 182 -6.93 -17.92 10.54
CA ASN A 182 -8.34 -18.12 10.83
C ASN A 182 -9.26 -17.57 9.73
N ALA A 183 -8.90 -16.42 9.12
CA ALA A 183 -9.68 -15.83 8.03
C ALA A 183 -9.69 -16.72 6.76
N LEU A 184 -8.60 -17.47 6.53
CA LEU A 184 -8.48 -18.40 5.41
C LEU A 184 -9.28 -19.70 5.61
N LEU A 185 -9.60 -20.09 6.87
CA LEU A 185 -10.35 -21.32 7.15
C LEU A 185 -11.80 -21.27 6.65
N ALA A 186 -12.41 -20.10 6.61
CA ALA A 186 -13.77 -19.95 6.14
C ALA A 186 -13.84 -20.22 4.62
N PRO A 187 -14.78 -21.07 4.15
CA PRO A 187 -14.93 -21.33 2.73
C PRO A 187 -15.12 -20.05 1.91
N ILE A 188 -14.59 -20.06 0.70
CA ILE A 188 -14.73 -18.98 -0.27
C ILE A 188 -15.63 -19.45 -1.39
N SER A 189 -16.71 -18.72 -1.65
CA SER A 189 -17.62 -19.04 -2.76
C SER A 189 -17.11 -18.42 -4.06
N VAL A 190 -16.72 -19.27 -5.01
CA VAL A 190 -16.29 -18.86 -6.34
C VAL A 190 -17.16 -19.60 -7.37
N ASP A 191 -17.92 -18.86 -8.17
CA ASP A 191 -18.84 -19.41 -9.17
C ASP A 191 -19.81 -20.46 -8.63
N GLY A 192 -20.31 -20.25 -7.41
CA GLY A 192 -21.24 -21.17 -6.74
C GLY A 192 -20.58 -22.44 -6.21
N ARG A 193 -19.25 -22.48 -6.15
CA ARG A 193 -18.47 -23.57 -5.54
C ARG A 193 -17.79 -23.06 -4.27
N GLU A 194 -17.88 -23.83 -3.21
CA GLU A 194 -17.19 -23.55 -1.95
C GLU A 194 -15.74 -24.09 -2.04
N LEU A 195 -14.77 -23.19 -1.96
CA LEU A 195 -13.35 -23.51 -1.95
C LEU A 195 -12.79 -23.28 -0.55
N THR A 196 -12.03 -24.23 -0.04
CA THR A 196 -11.23 -24.06 1.17
C THR A 196 -9.80 -23.73 0.78
N VAL A 197 -9.32 -22.56 1.20
CA VAL A 197 -7.94 -22.09 0.95
C VAL A 197 -7.15 -22.28 2.22
N ARG A 198 -5.92 -22.72 2.06
CA ARG A 198 -4.93 -22.83 3.13
C ARG A 198 -3.75 -21.93 2.80
N GLY A 199 -2.97 -21.59 3.81
CA GLY A 199 -1.79 -20.77 3.61
C GLY A 199 -0.65 -21.19 4.51
N SER A 200 0.56 -20.95 4.03
CA SER A 200 1.79 -21.15 4.79
C SER A 200 2.42 -19.77 5.05
N ILE A 201 2.76 -19.47 6.30
CA ILE A 201 3.27 -18.16 6.70
C ILE A 201 4.66 -18.32 7.33
N GLY A 202 5.61 -17.52 6.83
CA GLY A 202 6.88 -17.27 7.48
C GLY A 202 6.85 -15.96 8.25
N ILE A 203 7.22 -15.95 9.52
CA ILE A 203 7.24 -14.78 10.38
C ILE A 203 8.68 -14.39 10.67
N VAL A 204 8.99 -13.10 10.48
CA VAL A 204 10.24 -12.47 10.91
C VAL A 204 9.92 -11.29 11.80
N GLU A 205 10.56 -11.21 12.93
CA GLU A 205 10.44 -10.07 13.83
C GLU A 205 11.81 -9.62 14.35
N GLY A 206 11.85 -8.41 14.87
CA GLY A 206 13.07 -7.92 15.50
C GLY A 206 13.10 -6.39 15.70
N PRO A 207 14.23 -5.91 16.24
CA PRO A 207 14.48 -4.48 16.31
C PRO A 207 14.71 -3.92 14.90
N ALA A 208 14.29 -2.68 14.70
CA ALA A 208 14.61 -1.93 13.49
C ALA A 208 16.10 -1.52 13.47
N GLY A 209 16.65 -1.28 12.27
CA GLY A 209 18.02 -0.78 12.10
C GLY A 209 19.13 -1.83 12.12
N GLU A 210 18.81 -3.11 12.24
CA GLU A 210 19.80 -4.18 12.25
C GLU A 210 19.86 -4.97 10.94
N ARG A 211 18.80 -4.96 10.16
CA ARG A 211 18.66 -5.74 8.93
C ARG A 211 18.10 -4.87 7.80
N SER A 212 18.50 -5.17 6.58
CA SER A 212 17.92 -4.57 5.37
C SER A 212 16.56 -5.19 5.04
N ALA A 213 15.72 -4.46 4.27
CA ALA A 213 14.44 -4.98 3.81
C ALA A 213 14.59 -6.28 2.99
N ALA A 214 15.63 -6.36 2.18
CA ALA A 214 15.93 -7.56 1.39
C ALA A 214 16.27 -8.78 2.25
N GLU A 215 17.05 -8.61 3.33
CA GLU A 215 17.37 -9.68 4.27
C GLU A 215 16.16 -10.15 5.06
N VAL A 216 15.31 -9.21 5.49
CA VAL A 216 14.07 -9.52 6.23
C VAL A 216 13.11 -10.32 5.34
N LEU A 217 12.88 -9.88 4.10
CA LEU A 217 12.01 -10.58 3.16
C LEU A 217 12.55 -11.97 2.80
N ARG A 218 13.84 -12.07 2.53
CA ARG A 218 14.47 -13.37 2.23
C ARG A 218 14.32 -14.35 3.39
N SER A 219 14.51 -13.90 4.63
CA SER A 219 14.32 -14.75 5.81
C SER A 219 12.86 -15.17 5.97
N ALA A 220 11.90 -14.28 5.73
CA ALA A 220 10.48 -14.58 5.80
C ALA A 220 10.05 -15.60 4.72
N ASP A 221 10.54 -15.45 3.49
CA ASP A 221 10.30 -16.36 2.38
C ASP A 221 10.85 -17.79 2.69
N ILE A 222 12.11 -17.90 3.14
CA ILE A 222 12.70 -19.17 3.55
C ILE A 222 11.88 -19.84 4.67
N THR A 223 11.46 -19.06 5.65
CA THR A 223 10.65 -19.55 6.76
C THR A 223 9.27 -20.02 6.28
N MET A 224 8.62 -19.27 5.39
CA MET A 224 7.36 -19.65 4.75
C MET A 224 7.51 -20.96 3.97
N TYR A 225 8.59 -21.11 3.20
CA TYR A 225 8.86 -22.36 2.50
C TYR A 225 9.05 -23.55 3.44
N ARG A 226 9.67 -23.35 4.62
CA ARG A 226 9.75 -24.38 5.68
C ARG A 226 8.35 -24.76 6.16
N ALA A 227 7.50 -23.78 6.47
CA ALA A 227 6.11 -24.03 6.89
C ALA A 227 5.37 -24.86 5.83
N LYS A 228 5.53 -24.51 4.55
CA LYS A 228 4.94 -25.21 3.40
C LYS A 228 5.47 -26.65 3.29
N SER A 229 6.78 -26.85 3.43
CA SER A 229 7.45 -28.17 3.35
C SER A 229 7.11 -29.07 4.54
N ALA A 230 6.76 -28.51 5.68
CA ALA A 230 6.34 -29.25 6.89
C ALA A 230 4.85 -29.67 6.88
N GLY A 231 4.18 -29.53 5.72
CA GLY A 231 2.79 -29.95 5.50
C GLY A 231 1.82 -28.81 5.23
N GLY A 232 2.27 -27.55 5.22
CA GLY A 232 1.46 -26.38 4.95
C GLY A 232 0.46 -26.04 6.05
N ASN A 233 -0.41 -25.06 5.77
CA ASN A 233 -1.49 -24.62 6.66
C ASN A 233 -1.03 -24.29 8.08
N ARG A 234 0.08 -23.55 8.19
CA ARG A 234 0.72 -23.15 9.44
C ARG A 234 1.55 -21.90 9.31
N PHE A 235 1.89 -21.29 10.41
CA PHE A 235 2.96 -20.31 10.45
C PHE A 235 4.17 -20.81 11.21
N GLU A 236 5.35 -20.33 10.84
CA GLU A 236 6.61 -20.56 11.52
C GLU A 236 7.34 -19.25 11.76
N LEU A 237 8.06 -19.17 12.88
CA LEU A 237 8.95 -18.05 13.20
C LEU A 237 10.33 -18.31 12.61
N ALA A 238 10.96 -17.27 12.10
CA ALA A 238 12.32 -17.35 11.57
C ALA A 238 13.30 -17.75 12.67
N ASP A 239 14.09 -18.77 12.34
CA ASP A 239 15.18 -19.28 13.16
C ASP A 239 16.45 -19.22 12.29
N PRO A 240 17.42 -18.34 12.60
CA PRO A 240 18.61 -18.17 11.78
C PRO A 240 19.40 -19.46 11.54
N GLU A 241 19.42 -20.38 12.54
CA GLU A 241 20.09 -21.65 12.38
C GLU A 241 19.33 -22.65 11.49
N ALA A 242 18.00 -22.66 11.61
CA ALA A 242 17.14 -23.48 10.77
C ALA A 242 17.09 -22.94 9.34
N ASP A 243 17.08 -21.61 9.15
CA ASP A 243 17.11 -20.96 7.84
C ASP A 243 18.41 -21.27 7.09
N ALA A 244 19.57 -21.23 7.76
CA ALA A 244 20.85 -21.60 7.17
C ALA A 244 20.85 -23.07 6.67
N ARG A 245 20.26 -23.99 7.43
CA ARG A 245 20.12 -25.40 7.04
C ARG A 245 19.16 -25.57 5.85
N ALA A 246 18.08 -24.80 5.79
CA ALA A 246 17.12 -24.86 4.67
C ALA A 246 17.74 -24.37 3.36
N ILE A 247 18.52 -23.27 3.40
CA ILE A 247 19.26 -22.74 2.24
C ILE A 247 20.21 -23.80 1.68
N THR A 248 20.94 -24.51 2.55
CA THR A 248 21.89 -25.56 2.12
C THR A 248 21.17 -26.70 1.40
N ARG A 249 20.00 -27.11 1.87
CA ARG A 249 19.19 -28.15 1.22
C ARG A 249 18.65 -27.71 -0.14
N HIS A 250 18.16 -26.49 -0.24
CA HIS A 250 17.61 -25.95 -1.49
C HIS A 250 18.70 -25.69 -2.54
N GLY A 251 19.85 -25.14 -2.12
CA GLY A 251 21.03 -24.97 -2.99
C GLY A 251 21.58 -26.28 -3.54
N LEU A 252 21.47 -27.38 -2.81
CA LEU A 252 21.87 -28.71 -3.29
C LEU A 252 20.85 -29.31 -4.30
N THR A 253 19.58 -28.93 -4.20
CA THR A 253 18.53 -29.44 -5.13
C THR A 253 18.57 -28.73 -6.49
N THR A 254 19.04 -27.47 -6.52
CA THR A 254 19.22 -26.70 -7.78
C THR A 254 20.58 -26.93 -8.47
N ALA A 255 21.51 -27.62 -7.83
CA ALA A 255 22.86 -27.89 -8.34
C ALA A 255 23.04 -29.31 -8.92
N LEU A 256 21.98 -30.12 -9.02
CA LEU A 256 22.02 -31.39 -9.71
C LEU A 256 21.47 -31.24 -11.14
N PRO A 257 22.23 -31.68 -12.18
CA PRO A 257 21.89 -31.52 -13.59
C PRO A 257 20.65 -32.30 -14.00
#